data_fcc4cb765768e020ae9d26f9af87432f
#
_entry.id   fcc4cb765768e020ae9d26f9af87432f
#
_cell.length_a   1.000
_cell.length_b   1.000
_cell.length_c   1.000
_cell.angle_alpha   90.00
_cell.angle_beta   90.00
_cell.angle_gamma   90.00
#
_symmetry.space_group_name_H-M   'P 1'
#
loop_
_entity.id
_entity.type
_entity.pdbx_description
1 polymer ?
#
loop_
_entity_poly.entity_id
_entity_poly.type
_entity_poly.pdbx_seq_one_letter_code
_entity_poly.pdbx_strand_id
1 'polypeptide(L)'
;MRPISGGSISANGYYSSGKFHGAIDYAVSVGTTVVAAADGVVMTTADLSSSYGTHVVIRHANGMQTYYGHGTRGSICVKPGQIVKKGEKIMLSGSTGNSSGPHLHFEVRVSPYSYKYSSTGYGQDCRVDPNKYM
;
A
#
# COMPACT_ATOMS: atom_id res chain seq x y z
N MET A 1 -2.43 11.94 -2.98
CA MET A 1 -3.86 11.60 -2.79
C MET A 1 -4.00 10.38 -1.89
N ARG A 2 -4.96 10.39 -1.03
CA ARG A 2 -5.26 9.24 -0.18
C ARG A 2 -5.75 8.07 -1.06
N PRO A 3 -5.23 6.84 -0.89
CA PRO A 3 -5.55 5.72 -1.78
C PRO A 3 -6.93 5.10 -1.57
N ILE A 4 -7.63 5.51 -0.52
CA ILE A 4 -8.96 4.99 -0.18
C ILE A 4 -9.73 6.06 0.58
N SER A 5 -11.05 6.11 0.42
CA SER A 5 -11.88 7.03 1.18
C SER A 5 -12.65 6.32 2.28
N GLY A 6 -13.00 7.07 3.32
CA GLY A 6 -13.71 6.55 4.48
C GLY A 6 -12.80 5.79 5.44
N GLY A 7 -13.43 5.20 6.44
CA GLY A 7 -12.73 4.44 7.48
C GLY A 7 -11.88 5.31 8.39
N SER A 8 -11.11 4.66 9.23
CA SER A 8 -10.19 5.30 10.17
C SER A 8 -8.78 4.77 9.96
N ILE A 9 -7.77 5.55 10.35
CA ILE A 9 -6.39 5.07 10.35
C ILE A 9 -6.19 4.23 11.60
N SER A 10 -5.90 2.93 11.43
CA SER A 10 -5.68 2.00 12.54
C SER A 10 -4.21 1.87 12.92
N ALA A 11 -3.29 2.16 12.00
CA ALA A 11 -1.87 2.23 12.26
C ALA A 11 -1.24 3.28 11.36
N ASN A 12 -0.49 4.22 11.93
CA ASN A 12 0.12 5.33 11.20
C ASN A 12 1.62 5.34 11.47
N GLY A 13 2.37 4.63 10.63
CA GLY A 13 3.82 4.47 10.75
C GLY A 13 4.25 3.46 11.80
N TYR A 14 3.52 3.31 12.86
CA TYR A 14 3.80 2.40 13.98
C TYR A 14 2.52 1.67 14.40
N TYR A 15 2.67 0.45 14.88
CA TYR A 15 1.58 -0.29 15.52
C TYR A 15 1.27 0.30 16.90
N SER A 16 0.12 -0.05 17.47
CA SER A 16 -0.26 0.35 18.83
C SER A 16 0.73 -0.15 19.89
N SER A 17 1.45 -1.24 19.60
CA SER A 17 2.53 -1.76 20.45
C SER A 17 3.80 -0.91 20.43
N GLY A 18 3.90 0.09 19.58
CA GLY A 18 5.09 0.92 19.37
C GLY A 18 6.06 0.34 18.34
N LYS A 19 5.84 -0.86 17.82
CA LYS A 19 6.67 -1.45 16.77
C LYS A 19 6.53 -0.67 15.45
N PHE A 20 7.66 -0.51 14.75
CA PHE A 20 7.66 0.16 13.45
C PHE A 20 6.85 -0.65 12.43
N HIS A 21 5.89 0.00 11.79
CA HIS A 21 5.05 -0.57 10.74
C HIS A 21 5.54 -0.18 9.34
N GLY A 22 6.01 1.06 9.19
CA GLY A 22 6.52 1.57 7.92
C GLY A 22 5.44 1.82 6.87
N ALA A 23 4.20 1.96 7.30
CA ALA A 23 3.05 2.11 6.42
C ALA A 23 1.89 2.76 7.18
N ILE A 24 0.84 3.09 6.44
CA ILE A 24 -0.45 3.48 7.03
C ILE A 24 -1.45 2.37 6.76
N ASP A 25 -2.14 1.93 7.80
CA ASP A 25 -3.28 1.02 7.68
C ASP A 25 -4.58 1.81 7.79
N TYR A 26 -5.41 1.70 6.75
CA TYR A 26 -6.76 2.28 6.73
C TYR A 26 -7.77 1.18 7.04
N ALA A 27 -8.42 1.28 8.19
CA ALA A 27 -9.46 0.32 8.60
C ALA A 27 -10.74 0.63 7.82
N VAL A 28 -11.03 -0.20 6.83
CA VAL A 28 -12.18 -0.06 5.92
C VAL A 28 -12.82 -1.42 5.71
N SER A 29 -14.10 -1.43 5.36
CA SER A 29 -14.81 -2.68 5.05
C SER A 29 -14.22 -3.36 3.81
N VAL A 30 -14.28 -4.68 3.76
CA VAL A 30 -13.94 -5.46 2.56
C VAL A 30 -14.78 -4.96 1.39
N GLY A 31 -14.13 -4.79 0.23
CA GLY A 31 -14.81 -4.33 -0.98
C GLY A 31 -14.81 -2.82 -1.17
N THR A 32 -14.07 -2.07 -0.36
CA THR A 32 -13.92 -0.62 -0.55
C THR A 32 -12.95 -0.37 -1.70
N THR A 33 -13.27 0.56 -2.59
CA THR A 33 -12.45 0.86 -3.76
C THR A 33 -11.10 1.46 -3.35
N VAL A 34 -10.02 0.85 -3.85
CA VAL A 34 -8.65 1.36 -3.71
C VAL A 34 -8.25 2.04 -5.03
N VAL A 35 -7.70 3.23 -4.93
CA VAL A 35 -7.30 4.03 -6.10
C VAL A 35 -5.81 4.35 -6.07
N ALA A 36 -5.24 4.62 -7.24
CA ALA A 36 -3.86 5.05 -7.35
C ALA A 36 -3.68 6.41 -6.66
N ALA A 37 -2.70 6.51 -5.77
CA ALA A 37 -2.44 7.74 -5.01
C ALA A 37 -1.87 8.86 -5.87
N ALA A 38 -1.26 8.52 -7.01
CA ALA A 38 -0.69 9.47 -7.99
C ALA A 38 -0.57 8.77 -9.35
N ASP A 39 -0.32 9.57 -10.39
CA ASP A 39 -0.04 9.03 -11.73
C ASP A 39 1.18 8.12 -11.69
N GLY A 40 1.15 7.04 -12.44
CA GLY A 40 2.28 6.12 -12.48
C GLY A 40 2.09 4.94 -13.42
N VAL A 41 2.98 3.97 -13.28
CA VAL A 41 2.98 2.72 -14.05
C VAL A 41 2.90 1.55 -13.05
N VAL A 42 1.97 0.64 -13.28
CA VAL A 42 1.84 -0.57 -12.46
C VAL A 42 3.08 -1.44 -12.64
N MET A 43 3.75 -1.76 -11.55
CA MET A 43 4.93 -2.63 -11.54
C MET A 43 4.59 -4.08 -11.27
N THR A 44 3.75 -4.31 -10.26
CA THR A 44 3.45 -5.65 -9.75
C THR A 44 1.98 -5.75 -9.43
N THR A 45 1.40 -6.89 -9.77
CA THR A 45 0.09 -7.32 -9.29
C THR A 45 0.20 -8.78 -8.86
N ALA A 46 -0.35 -9.14 -7.72
CA ALA A 46 -0.29 -10.51 -7.23
C ALA A 46 -1.43 -10.83 -6.26
N ASP A 47 -1.84 -12.09 -6.25
CA ASP A 47 -2.78 -12.64 -5.28
C ASP A 47 -2.04 -13.69 -4.45
N LEU A 48 -1.50 -13.27 -3.30
CA LEU A 48 -0.76 -14.15 -2.40
C LEU A 48 -1.63 -14.57 -1.22
N SER A 49 -1.36 -15.76 -0.67
CA SER A 49 -2.02 -16.25 0.55
C SER A 49 -1.29 -15.81 1.83
N SER A 50 -0.15 -15.14 1.69
CA SER A 50 0.68 -14.65 2.80
C SER A 50 1.19 -13.24 2.50
N SER A 51 1.93 -12.65 3.43
CA SER A 51 2.53 -11.32 3.31
C SER A 51 1.48 -10.25 2.94
N TYR A 52 1.67 -9.54 1.84
CA TYR A 52 0.73 -8.49 1.38
C TYR A 52 -0.60 -9.03 0.85
N GLY A 53 -0.72 -10.34 0.66
CA GLY A 53 -1.92 -10.92 0.07
C GLY A 53 -2.14 -10.46 -1.38
N THR A 54 -3.36 -10.07 -1.69
CA THR A 54 -3.69 -9.43 -2.97
C THR A 54 -3.17 -8.00 -2.92
N HIS A 55 -2.22 -7.66 -3.81
CA HIS A 55 -1.58 -6.35 -3.75
C HIS A 55 -1.16 -5.83 -5.13
N VAL A 56 -1.01 -4.51 -5.19
CA VAL A 56 -0.54 -3.75 -6.35
C VAL A 56 0.62 -2.86 -5.92
N VAL A 57 1.64 -2.74 -6.77
CA VAL A 57 2.74 -1.79 -6.61
C VAL A 57 2.76 -0.88 -7.82
N ILE A 58 2.81 0.43 -7.60
CA ILE A 58 2.86 1.46 -8.65
C ILE A 58 4.16 2.24 -8.51
N ARG A 59 4.84 2.48 -9.64
CA ARG A 59 6.00 3.36 -9.71
C ARG A 59 5.60 4.69 -10.31
N HIS A 60 6.03 5.77 -9.67
CA HIS A 60 5.75 7.14 -10.06
C HIS A 60 6.96 7.79 -10.73
N ALA A 61 6.74 8.90 -11.47
CA ALA A 61 7.76 9.55 -12.27
C ALA A 61 8.98 10.04 -11.46
N ASN A 62 8.79 10.34 -10.17
CA ASN A 62 9.87 10.80 -9.28
C ASN A 62 10.66 9.64 -8.63
N GLY A 63 10.45 8.40 -9.07
CA GLY A 63 11.10 7.23 -8.50
C GLY A 63 10.46 6.69 -7.24
N MET A 64 9.40 7.30 -6.73
CA MET A 64 8.64 6.73 -5.61
C MET A 64 7.83 5.53 -6.06
N GLN A 65 7.69 4.56 -5.15
CA GLN A 65 6.80 3.41 -5.31
C GLN A 65 5.74 3.43 -4.23
N THR A 66 4.50 3.12 -4.60
CA THR A 66 3.41 2.97 -3.64
C THR A 66 2.91 1.53 -3.65
N TYR A 67 2.73 0.98 -2.44
CA TYR A 67 2.31 -0.40 -2.19
C TYR A 67 0.91 -0.38 -1.59
N TYR A 68 0.03 -1.19 -2.16
CA TYR A 68 -1.38 -1.31 -1.75
C TYR A 68 -1.63 -2.78 -1.44
N GLY A 69 -1.74 -3.12 -0.16
CA GLY A 69 -1.78 -4.51 0.30
C GLY A 69 -3.11 -4.93 0.92
N HIS A 70 -3.26 -6.23 1.06
CA HIS A 70 -4.41 -6.91 1.68
C HIS A 70 -5.73 -6.66 0.95
N GLY A 71 -5.68 -6.61 -0.39
CA GLY A 71 -6.87 -6.48 -1.22
C GLY A 71 -7.74 -7.74 -1.23
N THR A 72 -8.89 -7.64 -1.89
CA THR A 72 -9.75 -8.79 -2.14
C THR A 72 -9.19 -9.60 -3.31
N ARG A 73 -9.05 -10.92 -3.12
CA ARG A 73 -8.57 -11.83 -4.15
C ARG A 73 -9.41 -11.72 -5.41
N GLY A 74 -8.75 -11.60 -6.56
CA GLY A 74 -9.43 -11.50 -7.85
C GLY A 74 -9.97 -10.10 -8.17
N SER A 75 -9.78 -9.10 -7.30
CA SER A 75 -10.32 -7.75 -7.50
C SER A 75 -9.39 -6.82 -8.28
N ILE A 76 -8.13 -7.21 -8.51
CA ILE A 76 -7.18 -6.36 -9.24
C ILE A 76 -7.68 -6.15 -10.66
N CYS A 77 -7.81 -4.88 -11.06
CA CYS A 77 -8.34 -4.50 -12.38
C CYS A 77 -7.31 -3.79 -13.25
N VAL A 78 -6.03 -3.86 -12.88
CA VAL A 78 -4.90 -3.31 -13.63
C VAL A 78 -3.85 -4.38 -13.88
N LYS A 79 -2.91 -4.13 -14.80
CA LYS A 79 -1.85 -5.08 -15.20
C LYS A 79 -0.48 -4.42 -15.06
N PRO A 80 0.59 -5.22 -14.80
CA PRO A 80 1.95 -4.70 -14.88
C PRO A 80 2.22 -4.03 -16.23
N GLY A 81 2.83 -2.85 -16.20
CA GLY A 81 3.08 -2.03 -17.39
C GLY A 81 1.96 -1.06 -17.74
N GLN A 82 0.79 -1.18 -17.13
CA GLN A 82 -0.33 -0.28 -17.39
C GLN A 82 -0.08 1.10 -16.78
N ILE A 83 -0.35 2.15 -17.55
CA ILE A 83 -0.32 3.53 -17.06
C ILE A 83 -1.64 3.79 -16.32
N VAL A 84 -1.53 4.31 -15.10
CA VAL A 84 -2.69 4.69 -14.28
C VAL A 84 -2.61 6.16 -13.91
N LYS A 85 -3.77 6.78 -13.75
CA LYS A 85 -3.91 8.16 -13.30
C LYS A 85 -4.26 8.21 -11.81
N LYS A 86 -3.85 9.28 -11.15
CA LYS A 86 -4.27 9.57 -9.77
C LYS A 86 -5.79 9.44 -9.63
N GLY A 87 -6.24 8.65 -8.67
CA GLY A 87 -7.66 8.41 -8.44
C GLY A 87 -8.28 7.28 -9.25
N GLU A 88 -7.52 6.65 -10.14
CA GLU A 88 -8.01 5.51 -10.92
C GLU A 88 -8.11 4.26 -10.04
N LYS A 89 -9.24 3.53 -10.15
CA LYS A 89 -9.44 2.28 -9.40
C LYS A 89 -8.41 1.23 -9.81
N ILE A 90 -7.81 0.56 -8.80
CA ILE A 90 -6.82 -0.49 -9.03
C ILE A 90 -7.22 -1.84 -8.45
N MET A 91 -7.97 -1.88 -7.36
CA MET A 91 -8.48 -3.11 -6.74
C MET A 91 -9.56 -2.76 -5.71
N LEU A 92 -10.08 -3.77 -5.01
CA LEU A 92 -10.92 -3.60 -3.83
C LEU A 92 -10.14 -4.00 -2.59
N SER A 93 -10.38 -3.29 -1.48
CA SER A 93 -9.79 -3.63 -0.19
C SER A 93 -10.33 -4.96 0.34
N GLY A 94 -9.57 -5.60 1.22
CA GLY A 94 -9.93 -6.90 1.77
C GLY A 94 -9.20 -7.17 3.07
N SER A 95 -8.85 -8.44 3.26
CA SER A 95 -8.11 -8.90 4.44
C SER A 95 -7.23 -10.12 4.10
N THR A 96 -6.73 -10.20 2.86
CA THR A 96 -5.89 -11.31 2.39
C THR A 96 -4.45 -11.18 2.87
N GLY A 97 -3.73 -12.29 2.88
CA GLY A 97 -2.36 -12.33 3.34
C GLY A 97 -2.26 -12.29 4.87
N ASN A 98 -1.17 -11.73 5.37
CA ASN A 98 -0.93 -11.58 6.82
C ASN A 98 -1.75 -10.43 7.37
N SER A 99 -3.03 -10.67 7.61
CA SER A 99 -3.97 -9.65 8.08
C SER A 99 -4.87 -10.22 9.17
N SER A 100 -5.04 -9.47 10.26
CA SER A 100 -5.92 -9.84 11.37
C SER A 100 -7.33 -9.27 11.23
N GLY A 101 -7.58 -8.46 10.23
CA GLY A 101 -8.89 -7.86 9.97
C GLY A 101 -8.88 -6.97 8.73
N PRO A 102 -10.05 -6.57 8.23
CA PRO A 102 -10.16 -5.78 7.02
C PRO A 102 -9.43 -4.42 7.12
N HIS A 103 -8.48 -4.19 6.23
CA HIS A 103 -7.78 -2.90 6.13
C HIS A 103 -7.03 -2.79 4.80
N LEU A 104 -6.67 -1.57 4.42
CA LEU A 104 -5.71 -1.32 3.36
C LEU A 104 -4.36 -0.98 3.98
N HIS A 105 -3.32 -1.73 3.61
CA HIS A 105 -1.93 -1.43 3.94
C HIS A 105 -1.34 -0.56 2.82
N PHE A 106 -0.90 0.65 3.15
CA PHE A 106 -0.35 1.61 2.20
C PHE A 106 1.06 2.01 2.58
N GLU A 107 2.02 1.71 1.71
CA GLU A 107 3.43 2.01 1.89
C GLU A 107 3.95 2.93 0.78
N VAL A 108 4.88 3.81 1.12
CA VAL A 108 5.66 4.59 0.14
C VAL A 108 7.12 4.21 0.31
N ARG A 109 7.78 3.90 -0.80
CA ARG A 109 9.21 3.60 -0.85
C ARG A 109 9.92 4.51 -1.85
N VAL A 110 11.18 4.81 -1.56
CA VAL A 110 12.01 5.65 -2.42
C VAL A 110 13.29 4.93 -2.81
N SER A 111 13.88 5.33 -3.97
CA SER A 111 15.20 4.86 -4.41
C SER A 111 16.24 5.14 -3.32
N PRO A 112 17.19 4.22 -3.05
CA PRO A 112 17.53 3.00 -3.78
C PRO A 112 16.73 1.74 -3.41
N TYR A 113 15.61 1.83 -2.75
CA TYR A 113 14.71 0.72 -2.41
C TYR A 113 15.32 -0.35 -1.49
N SER A 114 16.28 0.02 -0.67
CA SER A 114 16.92 -0.93 0.23
C SER A 114 16.07 -1.14 1.49
N TYR A 115 15.34 -2.25 1.51
CA TYR A 115 14.48 -2.65 2.62
C TYR A 115 15.31 -3.25 3.75
N LYS A 116 15.02 -2.86 4.99
CA LYS A 116 15.69 -3.37 6.17
C LYS A 116 14.64 -3.84 7.19
N TYR A 117 14.49 -5.14 7.34
CA TYR A 117 13.49 -5.74 8.22
C TYR A 117 13.64 -5.28 9.67
N SER A 118 14.87 -5.04 10.14
CA SER A 118 15.15 -4.60 11.50
C SER A 118 14.93 -3.11 11.74
N SER A 119 14.43 -2.35 10.75
CA SER A 119 14.16 -0.91 10.91
C SER A 119 13.18 -0.65 12.04
N THR A 120 13.46 0.37 12.84
CA THR A 120 12.63 0.78 13.97
C THR A 120 11.97 2.15 13.75
N GLY A 121 12.22 2.78 12.62
CA GLY A 121 11.62 4.07 12.26
C GLY A 121 11.94 4.46 10.83
N TYR A 122 11.24 5.50 10.35
CA TYR A 122 11.50 6.06 9.02
C TYR A 122 12.91 6.63 8.95
N GLY A 123 13.51 6.54 7.75
CA GLY A 123 14.89 6.97 7.50
C GLY A 123 15.92 5.86 7.64
N GLN A 124 15.53 4.67 8.10
CA GLN A 124 16.43 3.52 8.26
C GLN A 124 16.45 2.59 7.04
N ASP A 125 15.46 2.68 6.17
CA ASP A 125 15.40 1.94 4.92
C ASP A 125 14.65 2.74 3.85
N CYS A 126 14.21 2.09 2.77
CA CYS A 126 13.55 2.76 1.65
C CYS A 126 12.14 3.25 1.95
N ARG A 127 11.54 2.83 3.06
CA ARG A 127 10.19 3.27 3.42
C ARG A 127 10.21 4.67 3.97
N VAL A 128 9.28 5.50 3.53
CA VAL A 128 9.15 6.89 3.97
C VAL A 128 7.73 7.13 4.47
N ASP A 129 7.56 8.17 5.27
CA ASP A 129 6.28 8.51 5.85
C ASP A 129 5.30 8.95 4.73
N PRO A 130 4.23 8.17 4.46
CA PRO A 130 3.28 8.53 3.42
C PRO A 130 2.63 9.90 3.63
N ASN A 131 2.51 10.35 4.87
CA ASN A 131 1.93 11.67 5.18
C ASN A 131 2.77 12.82 4.64
N LYS A 132 4.08 12.59 4.42
CA LYS A 132 5.01 13.62 3.93
C LYS A 132 5.22 13.56 2.42
N TYR A 133 4.99 12.42 1.79
CA TYR A 133 5.37 12.18 0.40
C TYR A 133 4.16 12.01 -0.54
N MET A 134 3.01 11.78 -0.01
CA MET A 134 1.77 11.63 -0.74
C MET A 134 0.67 12.48 -0.10
#